data_b4fe493cbf69a172dc9d5a34d501e310
#
_entry.id   b4fe493cbf69a172dc9d5a34d501e310
#
_cell.length_a   1.000
_cell.length_b   1.000
_cell.length_c   1.000
_cell.angle_alpha   90.00
_cell.angle_beta   90.00
_cell.angle_gamma   90.00
#
_symmetry.space_group_name_H-M   'P 1'
#
loop_
_entity.id
_entity.type
_entity.pdbx_description
1 polymer ?
#
loop_
_entity_poly.entity_id
_entity_poly.type
_entity_poly.pdbx_seq_one_letter_code
_entity_poly.pdbx_strand_id
1 'polypeptide(L)'
;MIKVLITGAGSYVGESVRNYILSTSSDFKIDSVDTKGDCWKKVDFTQYDAIFHVAGIAHVNADPKMETLYYKVNRDLTIEIARHAKAAGIKHFIFMSSQIVYHESQNLKVEVLTKDTVEKPNGFYGNSKLQAEKGLHELGCNNFKICILRPPMIYGPNSKGNFPRLIKLASIAPVFPAYHNKRSMLYIDNLAEFVKQALLKQISGTFYPQNRELSDTVEIVRYFAKVAKHHIWITSLFNPFVLCGSYFFQALNKMFATYYYDPEMSKVDFDYQLVSLSESLRKVAESLKNNKGL
;
A
#
# COMPACT_ATOMS: atom_id res chain seq x y z
N MET A 1 -25.80 0.40 -10.77
CA MET A 1 -25.01 -0.33 -9.73
C MET A 1 -23.81 -0.96 -10.41
N ILE A 2 -22.59 -0.58 -10.01
CA ILE A 2 -21.33 -1.07 -10.57
C ILE A 2 -20.98 -2.39 -9.90
N LYS A 3 -20.77 -3.44 -10.68
CA LYS A 3 -20.38 -4.76 -10.18
C LYS A 3 -18.87 -4.90 -10.23
N VAL A 4 -18.24 -5.12 -9.08
CA VAL A 4 -16.78 -5.20 -8.94
C VAL A 4 -16.39 -6.56 -8.40
N LEU A 5 -15.41 -7.19 -9.02
CA LEU A 5 -14.78 -8.39 -8.48
C LEU A 5 -13.41 -8.03 -7.88
N ILE A 6 -13.25 -8.29 -6.59
CA ILE A 6 -11.95 -8.20 -5.92
C ILE A 6 -11.23 -9.55 -6.04
N THR A 7 -10.08 -9.56 -6.69
CA THR A 7 -9.23 -10.74 -6.80
C THR A 7 -8.14 -10.70 -5.75
N GLY A 8 -8.16 -11.66 -4.83
CA GLY A 8 -7.33 -11.72 -3.63
C GLY A 8 -8.17 -11.62 -2.34
N ALA A 9 -9.21 -12.46 -2.24
CA ALA A 9 -10.08 -12.55 -1.07
C ALA A 9 -9.28 -12.76 0.22
N GLY A 10 -9.76 -12.19 1.34
CA GLY A 10 -9.11 -12.26 2.65
C GLY A 10 -7.86 -11.36 2.77
N SER A 11 -7.51 -10.57 1.75
CA SER A 11 -6.45 -9.58 1.86
C SER A 11 -6.91 -8.37 2.68
N TYR A 12 -6.01 -7.83 3.52
CA TYR A 12 -6.30 -6.63 4.32
C TYR A 12 -6.84 -5.47 3.48
N VAL A 13 -6.17 -5.18 2.37
CA VAL A 13 -6.56 -4.07 1.48
C VAL A 13 -7.90 -4.36 0.80
N GLY A 14 -8.08 -5.56 0.24
CA GLY A 14 -9.32 -5.93 -0.45
C GLY A 14 -10.54 -5.85 0.45
N GLU A 15 -10.47 -6.44 1.65
CA GLU A 15 -11.57 -6.42 2.60
C GLU A 15 -11.85 -5.01 3.14
N SER A 16 -10.82 -4.22 3.43
CA SER A 16 -10.99 -2.84 3.90
C SER A 16 -11.66 -1.98 2.84
N VAL A 17 -11.20 -2.05 1.59
CA VAL A 17 -11.79 -1.31 0.46
C VAL A 17 -13.23 -1.73 0.21
N ARG A 18 -13.51 -3.05 0.21
CA ARG A 18 -14.87 -3.58 0.07
C ARG A 18 -15.80 -3.03 1.14
N ASN A 19 -15.40 -3.14 2.41
CA ASN A 19 -16.23 -2.70 3.53
C ASN A 19 -16.47 -1.20 3.51
N TYR A 20 -15.45 -0.41 3.21
CA TYR A 20 -15.56 1.04 3.07
C TYR A 20 -16.53 1.44 1.96
N ILE A 21 -16.37 0.89 0.76
CA ILE A 21 -17.24 1.24 -0.38
C ILE A 21 -18.70 0.86 -0.08
N LEU A 22 -18.95 -0.35 0.43
CA LEU A 22 -20.31 -0.80 0.74
C LEU A 22 -20.96 -0.02 1.89
N SER A 23 -20.17 0.54 2.81
CA SER A 23 -20.69 1.39 3.89
C SER A 23 -20.93 2.85 3.48
N THR A 24 -20.32 3.30 2.38
CA THR A 24 -20.37 4.71 1.95
C THR A 24 -21.14 4.94 0.65
N SER A 25 -21.55 3.88 -0.05
CA SER A 25 -22.31 3.99 -1.30
C SER A 25 -23.14 2.75 -1.58
N SER A 26 -24.37 2.95 -2.02
CA SER A 26 -25.29 1.90 -2.52
C SER A 26 -25.07 1.59 -4.01
N ASP A 27 -24.19 2.29 -4.71
CA ASP A 27 -24.00 2.17 -6.15
C ASP A 27 -23.15 0.96 -6.55
N PHE A 28 -22.67 0.19 -5.58
CA PHE A 28 -21.76 -0.92 -5.82
C PHE A 28 -22.31 -2.26 -5.33
N LYS A 29 -22.02 -3.30 -6.11
CA LYS A 29 -22.03 -4.70 -5.67
C LYS A 29 -20.61 -5.23 -5.79
N ILE A 30 -20.06 -5.74 -4.69
CA ILE A 30 -18.65 -6.16 -4.61
C ILE A 30 -18.58 -7.61 -4.14
N ASP A 31 -18.07 -8.46 -5.00
CA ASP A 31 -17.74 -9.85 -4.70
C ASP A 31 -16.21 -10.01 -4.59
N SER A 32 -15.75 -11.04 -3.91
CA SER A 32 -14.32 -11.34 -3.76
C SER A 32 -14.04 -12.79 -4.10
N VAL A 33 -12.91 -13.04 -4.77
CA VAL A 33 -12.46 -14.39 -5.10
C VAL A 33 -11.03 -14.64 -4.64
N ASP A 34 -10.78 -15.82 -4.05
CA ASP A 34 -9.41 -16.26 -3.76
C ASP A 34 -8.72 -16.66 -5.07
N THR A 35 -7.48 -16.22 -5.20
CA THR A 35 -6.64 -16.49 -6.37
C THR A 35 -5.58 -17.56 -6.11
N LYS A 36 -5.62 -18.21 -4.95
CA LYS A 36 -4.82 -19.40 -4.67
C LYS A 36 -5.41 -20.59 -5.42
N GLY A 37 -4.61 -21.20 -6.26
CA GLY A 37 -5.07 -22.27 -7.17
C GLY A 37 -5.96 -21.73 -8.28
N ASP A 38 -6.81 -22.58 -8.87
CA ASP A 38 -7.56 -22.30 -10.09
C ASP A 38 -9.04 -21.98 -9.88
N CYS A 39 -9.48 -21.83 -8.62
CA CYS A 39 -10.91 -21.57 -8.31
C CYS A 39 -11.43 -20.27 -8.96
N TRP A 40 -10.60 -19.26 -9.10
CA TRP A 40 -10.96 -18.01 -9.74
C TRP A 40 -11.29 -18.17 -11.25
N LYS A 41 -10.75 -19.18 -11.92
CA LYS A 41 -11.04 -19.50 -13.36
C LYS A 41 -12.47 -19.98 -13.57
N LYS A 42 -13.15 -20.45 -12.50
CA LYS A 42 -14.53 -20.90 -12.53
C LYS A 42 -15.55 -19.77 -12.33
N VAL A 43 -15.07 -18.58 -11.95
CA VAL A 43 -15.93 -17.40 -11.77
C VAL A 43 -16.29 -16.84 -13.15
N ASP A 44 -17.55 -16.58 -13.36
CA ASP A 44 -18.03 -15.93 -14.59
C ASP A 44 -17.74 -14.41 -14.50
N PHE A 45 -16.66 -13.99 -15.17
CA PHE A 45 -16.25 -12.58 -15.17
C PHE A 45 -17.18 -11.68 -16.00
N THR A 46 -18.01 -12.25 -16.89
CA THR A 46 -18.94 -11.45 -17.71
C THR A 46 -19.99 -10.71 -16.88
N GLN A 47 -20.15 -11.10 -15.61
CA GLN A 47 -21.10 -10.48 -14.68
C GLN A 47 -20.58 -9.19 -14.04
N TYR A 48 -19.31 -8.83 -14.25
CA TYR A 48 -18.67 -7.68 -13.58
C TYR A 48 -18.29 -6.58 -14.57
N ASP A 49 -18.34 -5.35 -14.08
CA ASP A 49 -17.94 -4.15 -14.82
C ASP A 49 -16.45 -3.83 -14.63
N ALA A 50 -15.90 -4.17 -13.47
CA ALA A 50 -14.53 -3.86 -13.09
C ALA A 50 -13.89 -4.95 -12.22
N ILE A 51 -12.55 -5.03 -12.28
CA ILE A 51 -11.70 -5.81 -11.37
C ILE A 51 -10.91 -4.87 -10.48
N PHE A 52 -10.86 -5.16 -9.18
CA PHE A 52 -9.85 -4.63 -8.28
C PHE A 52 -8.89 -5.76 -7.88
N HIS A 53 -7.71 -5.77 -8.49
CA HIS A 53 -6.70 -6.81 -8.29
C HIS A 53 -5.75 -6.45 -7.17
N VAL A 54 -5.89 -7.13 -6.03
CA VAL A 54 -5.07 -6.94 -4.82
C VAL A 54 -4.27 -8.19 -4.45
N ALA A 55 -4.44 -9.29 -5.19
CA ALA A 55 -3.66 -10.49 -4.96
C ALA A 55 -2.16 -10.19 -5.16
N GLY A 56 -1.36 -10.72 -4.27
CA GLY A 56 0.07 -10.54 -4.34
C GLY A 56 0.78 -10.96 -3.06
N ILE A 57 2.06 -11.26 -3.19
CA ILE A 57 2.96 -11.52 -2.07
C ILE A 57 3.75 -10.25 -1.81
N ALA A 58 3.69 -9.76 -0.57
CA ALA A 58 4.40 -8.57 -0.12
C ALA A 58 5.10 -8.84 1.22
N HIS A 59 6.18 -8.13 1.51
CA HIS A 59 6.82 -8.04 2.82
C HIS A 59 7.30 -9.37 3.45
N VAL A 60 7.52 -10.39 2.67
CA VAL A 60 8.21 -11.58 3.14
C VAL A 60 9.71 -11.30 3.07
N ASN A 61 10.46 -11.64 4.14
CA ASN A 61 11.92 -11.56 4.13
C ASN A 61 12.44 -12.14 2.81
N ALA A 62 13.41 -11.45 2.22
CA ALA A 62 13.95 -11.78 0.91
C ALA A 62 14.72 -13.12 0.94
N ASP A 63 14.02 -14.23 1.18
CA ASP A 63 14.57 -15.56 0.93
C ASP A 63 14.67 -15.73 -0.59
N PRO A 64 15.87 -15.90 -1.16
CA PRO A 64 16.05 -16.11 -2.59
C PRO A 64 15.19 -17.25 -3.15
N LYS A 65 14.88 -18.27 -2.33
CA LYS A 65 14.00 -19.38 -2.71
C LYS A 65 12.57 -18.94 -3.06
N MET A 66 12.15 -17.78 -2.58
CA MET A 66 10.82 -17.24 -2.85
C MET A 66 10.73 -16.47 -4.18
N GLU A 67 11.83 -16.19 -4.85
CA GLU A 67 11.86 -15.36 -6.05
C GLU A 67 10.89 -15.85 -7.13
N THR A 68 10.99 -17.13 -7.48
CA THR A 68 10.10 -17.75 -8.49
C THR A 68 8.62 -17.60 -8.11
N LEU A 69 8.28 -17.73 -6.83
CA LEU A 69 6.92 -17.58 -6.35
C LEU A 69 6.43 -16.13 -6.47
N TYR A 70 7.31 -15.14 -6.23
CA TYR A 70 6.96 -13.72 -6.43
C TYR A 70 6.63 -13.41 -7.88
N TYR A 71 7.43 -13.89 -8.83
CA TYR A 71 7.12 -13.70 -10.26
C TYR A 71 5.85 -14.43 -10.66
N LYS A 72 5.66 -15.66 -10.21
CA LYS A 72 4.44 -16.44 -10.49
C LYS A 72 3.17 -15.74 -9.98
N VAL A 73 3.20 -15.18 -8.75
CA VAL A 73 2.01 -14.59 -8.13
C VAL A 73 1.85 -13.11 -8.50
N ASN A 74 2.91 -12.31 -8.42
CA ASN A 74 2.77 -10.86 -8.62
C ASN A 74 2.75 -10.45 -10.09
N ARG A 75 3.39 -11.22 -10.98
CA ARG A 75 3.47 -10.94 -12.41
C ARG A 75 2.53 -11.83 -13.21
N ASP A 76 2.80 -13.14 -13.22
CA ASP A 76 2.15 -14.07 -14.17
C ASP A 76 0.65 -14.18 -13.88
N LEU A 77 0.28 -14.40 -12.64
CA LEU A 77 -1.12 -14.46 -12.21
C LEU A 77 -1.85 -13.13 -12.48
N THR A 78 -1.21 -11.97 -12.21
CA THR A 78 -1.79 -10.65 -12.48
C THR A 78 -2.12 -10.50 -13.97
N ILE A 79 -1.16 -10.85 -14.85
CA ILE A 79 -1.34 -10.75 -16.31
C ILE A 79 -2.39 -11.77 -16.79
N GLU A 80 -2.41 -12.98 -16.24
CA GLU A 80 -3.39 -14.02 -16.57
C GLU A 80 -4.81 -13.57 -16.22
N ILE A 81 -5.03 -13.04 -15.01
CA ILE A 81 -6.33 -12.51 -14.57
C ILE A 81 -6.75 -11.32 -15.45
N ALA A 82 -5.83 -10.42 -15.80
CA ALA A 82 -6.14 -9.28 -16.66
C ALA A 82 -6.53 -9.72 -18.09
N ARG A 83 -5.85 -10.71 -18.66
CA ARG A 83 -6.23 -11.30 -19.95
C ARG A 83 -7.61 -11.94 -19.89
N HIS A 84 -7.90 -12.68 -18.83
CA HIS A 84 -9.21 -13.30 -18.63
C HIS A 84 -10.31 -12.25 -18.50
N ALA A 85 -10.06 -11.19 -17.71
CA ALA A 85 -10.97 -10.05 -17.55
C ALA A 85 -11.25 -9.35 -18.90
N LYS A 86 -10.21 -9.08 -19.69
CA LYS A 86 -10.35 -8.48 -21.01
C LYS A 86 -11.17 -9.35 -21.97
N ALA A 87 -10.90 -10.65 -21.99
CA ALA A 87 -11.63 -11.61 -22.82
C ALA A 87 -13.11 -11.73 -22.41
N ALA A 88 -13.42 -11.57 -21.13
CA ALA A 88 -14.79 -11.53 -20.61
C ALA A 88 -15.53 -10.20 -20.86
N GLY A 89 -14.87 -9.20 -21.46
CA GLY A 89 -15.50 -7.91 -21.76
C GLY A 89 -15.51 -6.91 -20.61
N ILE A 90 -14.75 -7.16 -19.54
CA ILE A 90 -14.57 -6.19 -18.45
C ILE A 90 -13.91 -4.92 -18.98
N LYS A 91 -14.38 -3.76 -18.53
CA LYS A 91 -13.93 -2.46 -19.08
C LYS A 91 -12.86 -1.78 -18.24
N HIS A 92 -12.74 -2.13 -16.95
CA HIS A 92 -11.84 -1.45 -16.02
C HIS A 92 -11.10 -2.43 -15.12
N PHE A 93 -9.77 -2.32 -15.06
CA PHE A 93 -8.91 -3.15 -14.24
C PHE A 93 -8.02 -2.26 -13.38
N ILE A 94 -8.22 -2.30 -12.06
CA ILE A 94 -7.40 -1.58 -11.08
C ILE A 94 -6.39 -2.54 -10.47
N PHE A 95 -5.11 -2.22 -10.58
CA PHE A 95 -4.01 -3.03 -10.07
C PHE A 95 -3.33 -2.37 -8.87
N MET A 96 -3.23 -3.12 -7.78
CA MET A 96 -2.44 -2.73 -6.61
C MET A 96 -0.97 -3.05 -6.84
N SER A 97 -0.23 -2.06 -7.36
CA SER A 97 1.23 -2.05 -7.37
C SER A 97 1.78 -1.50 -6.04
N SER A 98 2.92 -0.87 -6.04
CA SER A 98 3.56 -0.32 -4.84
C SER A 98 4.65 0.69 -5.20
N GLN A 99 4.96 1.61 -4.29
CA GLN A 99 6.14 2.48 -4.34
C GLN A 99 7.46 1.70 -4.51
N ILE A 100 7.49 0.42 -4.13
CA ILE A 100 8.67 -0.45 -4.21
C ILE A 100 9.22 -0.63 -5.63
N VAL A 101 8.44 -0.31 -6.67
CA VAL A 101 8.88 -0.36 -8.08
C VAL A 101 10.00 0.65 -8.36
N TYR A 102 10.14 1.68 -7.54
CA TYR A 102 11.30 2.58 -7.61
C TYR A 102 12.51 1.91 -6.94
N HIS A 103 12.48 1.71 -5.65
CA HIS A 103 13.42 0.92 -4.83
C HIS A 103 13.05 1.01 -3.35
N GLU A 104 13.71 0.24 -2.51
CA GLU A 104 13.77 0.48 -1.07
C GLU A 104 14.94 1.42 -0.78
N SER A 105 14.73 2.40 0.10
CA SER A 105 15.81 3.29 0.53
C SER A 105 16.98 2.49 1.12
N GLN A 106 18.18 2.73 0.60
CA GLN A 106 19.42 2.04 0.99
C GLN A 106 20.29 2.86 1.93
N ASN A 107 19.92 4.10 2.19
CA ASN A 107 20.67 5.02 3.06
C ASN A 107 19.70 6.06 3.64
N LEU A 108 20.23 6.94 4.51
CA LEU A 108 19.45 8.00 5.16
C LEU A 108 19.42 9.33 4.39
N LYS A 109 19.89 9.35 3.13
CA LYS A 109 19.79 10.55 2.29
C LYS A 109 18.33 10.87 2.02
N VAL A 110 18.07 12.17 1.86
CA VAL A 110 16.74 12.64 1.46
C VAL A 110 16.50 12.27 0.02
N GLU A 111 15.39 11.58 -0.20
CA GLU A 111 14.99 11.14 -1.52
C GLU A 111 13.53 11.47 -1.77
N VAL A 112 13.29 12.27 -2.80
CA VAL A 112 11.97 12.69 -3.25
C VAL A 112 11.70 12.02 -4.59
N LEU A 113 10.65 11.21 -4.64
CA LEU A 113 10.19 10.61 -5.89
C LEU A 113 9.35 11.64 -6.66
N THR A 114 9.74 11.87 -7.89
CA THR A 114 9.05 12.77 -8.84
C THR A 114 8.55 11.99 -10.05
N LYS A 115 7.84 12.64 -10.94
CA LYS A 115 7.40 12.04 -12.22
C LYS A 115 8.56 11.61 -13.12
N ASP A 116 9.72 12.24 -12.94
CA ASP A 116 10.94 11.96 -13.71
C ASP A 116 11.81 10.87 -13.07
N THR A 117 11.43 10.39 -11.88
CA THR A 117 12.16 9.31 -11.19
C THR A 117 11.97 8.01 -11.94
N VAL A 118 13.09 7.42 -12.38
CA VAL A 118 13.08 6.13 -13.12
C VAL A 118 12.84 4.96 -12.16
N GLU A 119 11.97 4.05 -12.55
CA GLU A 119 11.73 2.80 -11.82
C GLU A 119 12.96 1.91 -11.86
N LYS A 120 13.55 1.66 -10.70
CA LYS A 120 14.75 0.83 -10.56
C LYS A 120 14.64 -0.04 -9.29
N PRO A 121 13.74 -1.01 -9.26
CA PRO A 121 13.56 -1.86 -8.09
C PRO A 121 14.83 -2.66 -7.79
N ASN A 122 15.18 -2.77 -6.51
CA ASN A 122 16.39 -3.43 -6.03
C ASN A 122 16.12 -4.82 -5.43
N GLY A 123 14.98 -5.43 -5.72
CA GLY A 123 14.61 -6.77 -5.27
C GLY A 123 13.49 -7.40 -6.08
N PHE A 124 13.34 -8.70 -5.96
CA PHE A 124 12.37 -9.47 -6.76
C PHE A 124 10.91 -9.05 -6.51
N TYR A 125 10.57 -8.53 -5.32
CA TYR A 125 9.24 -7.98 -5.06
C TYR A 125 8.95 -6.78 -5.98
N GLY A 126 9.80 -5.77 -5.96
CA GLY A 126 9.64 -4.59 -6.81
C GLY A 126 9.71 -4.94 -8.31
N ASN A 127 10.67 -5.81 -8.69
CA ASN A 127 10.81 -6.29 -10.06
C ASN A 127 9.56 -7.03 -10.55
N SER A 128 8.99 -7.93 -9.74
CA SER A 128 7.78 -8.67 -10.12
C SER A 128 6.56 -7.74 -10.30
N LYS A 129 6.41 -6.72 -9.45
CA LYS A 129 5.36 -5.70 -9.60
C LYS A 129 5.57 -4.85 -10.85
N LEU A 130 6.78 -4.37 -11.10
CA LEU A 130 7.09 -3.56 -12.30
C LEU A 130 6.86 -4.35 -13.60
N GLN A 131 7.23 -5.63 -13.63
CA GLN A 131 6.97 -6.48 -14.80
C GLN A 131 5.47 -6.75 -14.99
N ALA A 132 4.68 -6.87 -13.91
CA ALA A 132 3.23 -6.94 -14.00
C ALA A 132 2.64 -5.66 -14.61
N GLU A 133 3.09 -4.48 -14.17
CA GLU A 133 2.66 -3.20 -14.74
C GLU A 133 2.92 -3.13 -16.25
N LYS A 134 4.13 -3.53 -16.69
CA LYS A 134 4.47 -3.56 -18.13
C LYS A 134 3.52 -4.46 -18.91
N GLY A 135 3.27 -5.68 -18.44
CA GLY A 135 2.32 -6.58 -19.08
C GLY A 135 0.87 -6.09 -19.07
N LEU A 136 0.47 -5.33 -18.04
CA LEU A 136 -0.84 -4.68 -18.00
C LEU A 136 -0.94 -3.53 -19.00
N HIS A 137 0.10 -2.71 -19.15
CA HIS A 137 0.13 -1.62 -20.14
C HIS A 137 -0.06 -2.14 -21.56
N GLU A 138 0.54 -3.29 -21.91
CA GLU A 138 0.36 -3.93 -23.22
C GLU A 138 -1.09 -4.41 -23.46
N LEU A 139 -1.82 -4.73 -22.40
CA LEU A 139 -3.22 -5.15 -22.47
C LEU A 139 -4.20 -3.97 -22.57
N GLY A 140 -3.80 -2.79 -22.07
CA GLY A 140 -4.64 -1.60 -22.03
C GLY A 140 -5.07 -1.14 -23.42
N CYS A 141 -6.35 -0.74 -23.55
CA CYS A 141 -6.91 -0.15 -24.76
C CYS A 141 -8.18 0.64 -24.41
N ASN A 142 -8.82 1.29 -25.40
CA ASN A 142 -10.02 2.11 -25.18
C ASN A 142 -11.17 1.34 -24.48
N ASN A 143 -11.28 0.03 -24.76
CA ASN A 143 -12.32 -0.83 -24.19
C ASN A 143 -11.88 -1.61 -22.95
N PHE A 144 -10.61 -1.48 -22.54
CA PHE A 144 -10.07 -2.11 -21.34
C PHE A 144 -9.07 -1.16 -20.66
N LYS A 145 -9.59 -0.33 -19.79
CA LYS A 145 -8.84 0.70 -19.07
C LYS A 145 -8.04 0.08 -17.94
N ILE A 146 -6.74 0.36 -17.88
CA ILE A 146 -5.84 -0.09 -16.81
C ILE A 146 -5.55 1.09 -15.88
N CYS A 147 -5.83 0.91 -14.60
CA CYS A 147 -5.48 1.83 -13.52
C CYS A 147 -4.45 1.17 -12.60
N ILE A 148 -3.25 1.69 -12.55
CA ILE A 148 -2.16 1.18 -11.71
C ILE A 148 -2.01 2.09 -10.51
N LEU A 149 -2.07 1.54 -9.31
CA LEU A 149 -1.87 2.27 -8.06
C LEU A 149 -0.51 1.90 -7.47
N ARG A 150 0.35 2.88 -7.26
CA ARG A 150 1.66 2.74 -6.60
C ARG A 150 1.64 3.35 -5.20
N PRO A 151 0.86 2.82 -4.25
CA PRO A 151 0.80 3.40 -2.91
C PRO A 151 2.14 3.23 -2.19
N PRO A 152 2.47 4.16 -1.26
CA PRO A 152 3.49 3.96 -0.25
C PRO A 152 3.02 2.97 0.81
N MET A 153 3.63 2.97 2.00
CA MET A 153 3.19 2.12 3.11
C MET A 153 1.73 2.38 3.47
N ILE A 154 0.88 1.40 3.24
CA ILE A 154 -0.54 1.43 3.66
C ILE A 154 -0.62 1.07 5.13
N TYR A 155 -1.41 1.84 5.91
CA TYR A 155 -1.65 1.60 7.32
C TYR A 155 -3.11 1.86 7.69
N GLY A 156 -3.49 1.36 8.85
CA GLY A 156 -4.83 1.51 9.41
C GLY A 156 -5.09 0.50 10.52
N PRO A 157 -6.31 0.44 11.05
CA PRO A 157 -6.73 -0.58 12.00
C PRO A 157 -6.46 -1.99 11.45
N ASN A 158 -5.90 -2.86 12.29
CA ASN A 158 -5.58 -4.26 11.94
C ASN A 158 -4.61 -4.45 10.75
N SER A 159 -3.89 -3.40 10.34
CA SER A 159 -2.87 -3.51 9.30
C SER A 159 -1.76 -4.48 9.70
N LYS A 160 -1.12 -5.08 8.69
CA LYS A 160 0.03 -5.99 8.88
C LYS A 160 1.33 -5.27 8.49
N GLY A 161 2.47 -5.85 8.86
CA GLY A 161 3.78 -5.37 8.40
C GLY A 161 4.47 -4.40 9.37
N ASN A 162 5.10 -3.34 8.84
CA ASN A 162 6.02 -2.50 9.62
C ASN A 162 5.31 -1.52 10.55
N PHE A 163 4.11 -1.04 10.22
CA PHE A 163 3.41 -0.08 11.04
C PHE A 163 3.01 -0.64 12.43
N PRO A 164 2.39 -1.82 12.55
CA PRO A 164 2.15 -2.45 13.86
C PRO A 164 3.44 -2.75 14.64
N ARG A 165 4.54 -3.08 13.95
CA ARG A 165 5.84 -3.29 14.61
C ARG A 165 6.37 -1.98 15.22
N LEU A 166 6.21 -0.86 14.52
CA LEU A 166 6.56 0.47 15.02
C LEU A 166 5.72 0.84 16.25
N ILE A 167 4.41 0.58 16.23
CA ILE A 167 3.52 0.78 17.38
C ILE A 167 3.97 -0.06 18.58
N LYS A 168 4.26 -1.34 18.35
CA LYS A 168 4.76 -2.22 19.42
C LYS A 168 6.08 -1.69 19.99
N LEU A 169 7.01 -1.26 19.14
CA LEU A 169 8.26 -0.65 19.59
C LEU A 169 8.00 0.59 20.45
N ALA A 170 7.12 1.46 20.02
CA ALA A 170 6.71 2.68 20.77
C ALA A 170 6.14 2.36 22.17
N SER A 171 5.49 1.19 22.33
CA SER A 171 4.86 0.79 23.60
C SER A 171 5.79 0.10 24.59
N ILE A 172 7.03 -0.28 24.19
CA ILE A 172 7.94 -1.06 25.03
C ILE A 172 9.37 -0.50 25.09
N ALA A 173 9.80 0.29 24.10
CA ALA A 173 11.17 0.78 24.06
C ALA A 173 11.41 1.88 25.09
N PRO A 174 12.42 1.78 25.96
CA PRO A 174 12.73 2.82 26.95
C PRO A 174 13.34 4.06 26.30
N VAL A 175 13.99 3.90 25.15
CA VAL A 175 14.69 4.96 24.42
C VAL A 175 14.41 4.86 22.92
N PHE A 176 14.34 6.01 22.25
CA PHE A 176 14.23 6.10 20.81
C PHE A 176 15.08 7.25 20.25
N PRO A 177 15.80 7.06 19.12
CA PRO A 177 16.57 8.14 18.50
C PRO A 177 15.67 9.28 18.01
N ALA A 178 16.04 10.52 18.29
CA ALA A 178 15.39 11.71 17.75
C ALA A 178 15.87 12.02 16.34
N TYR A 179 15.78 11.01 15.44
CA TYR A 179 16.16 11.12 14.05
C TYR A 179 14.91 11.36 13.19
N HIS A 180 14.60 12.63 12.95
CA HIS A 180 13.42 13.06 12.20
C HIS A 180 13.56 12.74 10.71
N ASN A 181 12.47 12.34 10.10
CA ASN A 181 12.40 12.01 8.69
C ASN A 181 11.04 12.42 8.08
N LYS A 182 10.95 12.36 6.75
CA LYS A 182 9.70 12.58 6.02
C LYS A 182 9.38 11.36 5.17
N ARG A 183 8.16 10.84 5.31
CA ARG A 183 7.73 9.64 4.60
C ARG A 183 6.31 9.79 4.06
N SER A 184 6.12 9.34 2.83
CA SER A 184 4.77 9.08 2.34
C SER A 184 4.19 7.88 3.06
N MET A 185 2.95 8.01 3.47
CA MET A 185 2.10 6.93 3.97
C MET A 185 0.69 7.09 3.39
N LEU A 186 -0.07 6.02 3.38
CA LEU A 186 -1.46 6.07 2.93
C LEU A 186 -2.39 5.38 3.94
N TYR A 187 -3.33 6.14 4.49
CA TYR A 187 -4.35 5.58 5.36
C TYR A 187 -5.35 4.75 4.56
N ILE A 188 -5.78 3.64 5.12
CA ILE A 188 -6.60 2.64 4.40
C ILE A 188 -7.92 3.20 3.89
N ASP A 189 -8.61 4.09 4.65
CA ASP A 189 -9.87 4.69 4.19
C ASP A 189 -9.62 5.69 3.05
N ASN A 190 -8.49 6.42 3.05
CA ASN A 190 -8.11 7.31 1.95
C ASN A 190 -7.82 6.49 0.67
N LEU A 191 -7.17 5.34 0.80
CA LEU A 191 -7.01 4.41 -0.33
C LEU A 191 -8.38 3.89 -0.82
N ALA A 192 -9.26 3.53 0.10
CA ALA A 192 -10.58 3.00 -0.26
C ALA A 192 -11.42 4.04 -0.99
N GLU A 193 -11.38 5.31 -0.55
CA GLU A 193 -12.03 6.40 -1.27
C GLU A 193 -11.40 6.61 -2.66
N PHE A 194 -10.06 6.56 -2.77
CA PHE A 194 -9.38 6.62 -4.06
C PHE A 194 -9.90 5.54 -5.02
N VAL A 195 -9.96 4.29 -4.56
CA VAL A 195 -10.44 3.17 -5.38
C VAL A 195 -11.92 3.36 -5.77
N LYS A 196 -12.77 3.83 -4.85
CA LYS A 196 -14.17 4.16 -5.13
C LYS A 196 -14.29 5.19 -6.25
N GLN A 197 -13.55 6.30 -6.16
CA GLN A 197 -13.54 7.34 -7.18
C GLN A 197 -12.96 6.84 -8.52
N ALA A 198 -11.91 6.03 -8.46
CA ALA A 198 -11.32 5.40 -9.63
C ALA A 198 -12.34 4.51 -10.37
N LEU A 199 -13.15 3.74 -9.64
CA LEU A 199 -14.23 2.92 -10.20
C LEU A 199 -15.34 3.77 -10.81
N LEU A 200 -15.79 4.82 -10.12
CA LEU A 200 -16.85 5.72 -10.60
C LEU A 200 -16.44 6.47 -11.89
N LYS A 201 -15.22 6.99 -11.91
CA LYS A 201 -14.68 7.79 -13.01
C LYS A 201 -14.01 6.96 -14.11
N GLN A 202 -13.81 5.66 -13.88
CA GLN A 202 -13.08 4.74 -14.76
C GLN A 202 -11.75 5.34 -15.26
N ILE A 203 -10.95 5.87 -14.32
CA ILE A 203 -9.66 6.48 -14.64
C ILE A 203 -8.66 5.42 -15.12
N SER A 204 -7.75 5.82 -15.99
CA SER A 204 -6.67 4.97 -16.50
C SER A 204 -5.32 5.67 -16.40
N GLY A 205 -4.26 4.88 -16.28
CA GLY A 205 -2.89 5.37 -16.08
C GLY A 205 -2.30 4.93 -14.75
N THR A 206 -1.17 5.53 -14.38
CA THR A 206 -0.45 5.23 -13.12
C THR A 206 -0.64 6.37 -12.13
N PHE A 207 -1.05 6.01 -10.91
CA PHE A 207 -1.38 6.95 -9.84
C PHE A 207 -0.59 6.64 -8.57
N TYR A 208 -0.35 7.68 -7.76
CA TYR A 208 0.51 7.68 -6.59
C TYR A 208 -0.25 8.16 -5.35
N PRO A 209 -1.31 7.44 -4.92
CA PRO A 209 -2.11 7.88 -3.80
C PRO A 209 -1.28 7.88 -2.51
N GLN A 210 -1.33 8.99 -1.77
CA GLN A 210 -0.70 9.16 -0.45
C GLN A 210 -1.57 10.05 0.43
N ASN A 211 -1.30 10.10 1.73
CA ASN A 211 -1.91 11.10 2.61
C ASN A 211 -1.47 12.51 2.21
N ARG A 212 -2.26 13.50 2.59
CA ARG A 212 -1.94 14.92 2.37
C ARG A 212 -0.67 15.32 3.13
N GLU A 213 -0.55 14.83 4.37
CA GLU A 213 0.60 15.13 5.23
C GLU A 213 1.65 14.02 5.15
N LEU A 214 2.91 14.43 5.10
CA LEU A 214 4.03 13.52 5.27
C LEU A 214 4.16 13.12 6.75
N SER A 215 4.49 11.87 6.98
CA SER A 215 4.68 11.34 8.33
C SER A 215 6.13 11.49 8.79
N ASP A 216 6.31 11.61 10.11
CA ASP A 216 7.59 11.53 10.80
C ASP A 216 7.58 10.34 11.74
N THR A 217 8.59 9.49 11.67
CA THR A 217 8.67 8.27 12.48
C THR A 217 8.75 8.59 13.97
N VAL A 218 9.48 9.65 14.37
CA VAL A 218 9.61 10.09 15.77
C VAL A 218 8.25 10.52 16.30
N GLU A 219 7.49 11.30 15.53
CA GLU A 219 6.16 11.77 15.94
C GLU A 219 5.16 10.62 16.09
N ILE A 220 5.19 9.64 15.18
CA ILE A 220 4.37 8.44 15.30
C ILE A 220 4.72 7.66 16.59
N VAL A 221 6.01 7.46 16.85
CA VAL A 221 6.47 6.77 18.08
C VAL A 221 6.04 7.53 19.33
N ARG A 222 6.23 8.86 19.37
CA ARG A 222 5.79 9.71 20.48
C ARG A 222 4.28 9.59 20.73
N TYR A 223 3.49 9.62 19.66
CA TYR A 223 2.04 9.49 19.74
C TYR A 223 1.62 8.14 20.35
N PHE A 224 2.13 7.02 19.84
CA PHE A 224 1.74 5.71 20.34
C PHE A 224 2.32 5.36 21.70
N ALA A 225 3.49 5.86 22.07
CA ALA A 225 4.00 5.77 23.44
C ALA A 225 3.03 6.45 24.43
N LYS A 226 2.54 7.66 24.09
CA LYS A 226 1.52 8.36 24.90
C LYS A 226 0.21 7.56 24.98
N VAL A 227 -0.26 6.99 23.89
CA VAL A 227 -1.46 6.13 23.86
C VAL A 227 -1.30 4.91 24.76
N ALA A 228 -0.12 4.29 24.73
CA ALA A 228 0.22 3.15 25.59
C ALA A 228 0.52 3.52 27.05
N LYS A 229 0.48 4.81 27.41
CA LYS A 229 0.92 5.32 28.71
C LYS A 229 2.35 4.89 29.06
N HIS A 230 3.18 4.71 28.03
CA HIS A 230 4.57 4.29 28.16
C HIS A 230 5.50 5.50 28.11
N HIS A 231 6.43 5.58 29.07
CA HIS A 231 7.46 6.63 29.07
C HIS A 231 8.61 6.19 28.15
N ILE A 232 8.84 6.96 27.09
CA ILE A 232 9.93 6.74 26.15
C ILE A 232 10.84 7.97 26.09
N TRP A 233 12.12 7.79 26.29
CA TRP A 233 13.10 8.87 26.19
C TRP A 233 13.54 9.05 24.72
N ILE A 234 13.06 10.11 24.07
CA ILE A 234 13.43 10.47 22.70
C ILE A 234 14.61 11.44 22.74
N THR A 235 15.77 11.02 22.23
CA THR A 235 17.02 11.78 22.35
C THR A 235 17.89 11.70 21.11
N SER A 236 18.58 12.81 20.77
CA SER A 236 19.54 12.87 19.66
C SER A 236 20.87 12.16 19.96
N LEU A 237 21.12 11.78 21.22
CA LEU A 237 22.36 11.10 21.62
C LEU A 237 22.62 9.83 20.78
N PHE A 238 21.58 9.16 20.32
CA PHE A 238 21.69 7.94 19.51
C PHE A 238 21.69 8.18 18.00
N ASN A 239 21.56 9.42 17.53
CA ASN A 239 21.56 9.74 16.10
C ASN A 239 22.86 9.31 15.38
N PRO A 240 24.07 9.46 15.96
CA PRO A 240 25.29 8.93 15.36
C PRO A 240 25.26 7.41 15.13
N PHE A 241 24.65 6.67 16.06
CA PHE A 241 24.51 5.21 15.92
C PHE A 241 23.50 4.84 14.82
N VAL A 242 22.44 5.64 14.63
CA VAL A 242 21.52 5.48 13.49
C VAL A 242 22.25 5.69 12.18
N LEU A 243 23.06 6.77 12.09
CA LEU A 243 23.87 7.07 10.89
C LEU A 243 24.87 5.93 10.59
N CYS A 244 25.69 5.53 11.55
CA CYS A 244 26.66 4.46 11.35
C CYS A 244 25.96 3.11 11.08
N GLY A 245 24.94 2.77 11.87
CA GLY A 245 24.22 1.53 11.74
C GLY A 245 23.45 1.40 10.43
N SER A 246 23.06 2.49 9.79
CA SER A 246 22.34 2.50 8.51
C SER A 246 23.14 1.88 7.35
N TYR A 247 24.46 1.87 7.45
CA TYR A 247 25.33 1.18 6.48
C TYR A 247 25.29 -0.35 6.60
N PHE A 248 24.94 -0.87 7.77
CA PHE A 248 24.96 -2.30 8.07
C PHE A 248 23.57 -2.90 8.23
N PHE A 249 22.59 -2.11 8.66
CA PHE A 249 21.25 -2.57 9.00
C PHE A 249 20.17 -1.87 8.16
N GLN A 250 19.68 -2.56 7.12
CA GLN A 250 18.62 -2.04 6.25
C GLN A 250 17.33 -1.67 7.02
N ALA A 251 17.10 -2.28 8.19
CA ALA A 251 15.98 -1.93 9.06
C ALA A 251 16.01 -0.47 9.51
N LEU A 252 17.20 0.11 9.75
CA LEU A 252 17.36 1.52 10.10
C LEU A 252 17.02 2.42 8.90
N ASN A 253 17.43 2.04 7.69
CA ASN A 253 17.05 2.77 6.48
C ASN A 253 15.53 2.74 6.27
N LYS A 254 14.91 1.57 6.46
CA LYS A 254 13.43 1.43 6.39
C LYS A 254 12.71 2.26 7.44
N MET A 255 13.31 2.53 8.59
CA MET A 255 12.71 3.27 9.69
C MET A 255 12.96 4.78 9.60
N PHE A 256 14.19 5.19 9.29
CA PHE A 256 14.64 6.57 9.44
C PHE A 256 14.93 7.31 8.13
N ALA A 257 14.95 6.64 6.98
CA ALA A 257 15.16 7.34 5.70
C ALA A 257 14.04 8.34 5.42
N THR A 258 14.40 9.50 4.89
CA THR A 258 13.46 10.42 4.27
C THR A 258 13.20 9.97 2.84
N TYR A 259 12.00 9.43 2.60
CA TYR A 259 11.61 8.82 1.33
C TYR A 259 10.13 9.04 1.07
N TYR A 260 9.80 9.90 0.12
CA TYR A 260 8.41 10.27 -0.13
C TYR A 260 8.17 10.67 -1.59
N TYR A 261 6.92 10.60 -2.01
CA TYR A 261 6.45 11.17 -3.28
C TYR A 261 6.33 12.68 -3.16
N ASP A 262 6.78 13.39 -4.19
CA ASP A 262 6.39 14.79 -4.37
C ASP A 262 4.86 14.90 -4.30
N PRO A 263 4.30 15.81 -3.49
CA PRO A 263 2.85 16.01 -3.39
C PRO A 263 2.15 16.22 -4.73
N GLU A 264 2.82 16.81 -5.72
CA GLU A 264 2.27 17.01 -7.06
C GLU A 264 1.96 15.69 -7.79
N MET A 265 2.68 14.60 -7.48
CA MET A 265 2.40 13.29 -8.08
C MET A 265 1.05 12.71 -7.67
N SER A 266 0.54 13.11 -6.50
CA SER A 266 -0.69 12.57 -5.92
C SER A 266 -1.93 13.37 -6.27
N LYS A 267 -1.78 14.46 -7.02
CA LYS A 267 -2.89 15.29 -7.46
C LYS A 267 -3.74 14.54 -8.49
N VAL A 268 -5.03 14.51 -8.24
CA VAL A 268 -6.07 13.98 -9.11
C VAL A 268 -7.24 14.96 -9.10
N ASP A 269 -8.22 14.80 -9.99
CA ASP A 269 -9.38 15.67 -10.13
C ASP A 269 -10.54 15.37 -9.15
N PHE A 270 -10.23 14.59 -8.09
CA PHE A 270 -11.19 14.25 -7.03
C PHE A 270 -10.50 14.21 -5.66
N ASP A 271 -11.27 14.48 -4.61
CA ASP A 271 -10.77 14.38 -3.24
C ASP A 271 -10.88 12.93 -2.73
N TYR A 272 -9.77 12.38 -2.25
CA TYR A 272 -9.70 11.07 -1.61
C TYR A 272 -8.99 11.13 -0.24
N GLN A 273 -8.36 12.25 0.08
CA GLN A 273 -7.60 12.47 1.30
C GLN A 273 -8.51 13.00 2.41
N LEU A 274 -9.58 12.25 2.69
CA LEU A 274 -10.66 12.68 3.58
C LEU A 274 -10.28 12.60 5.07
N VAL A 275 -9.32 11.74 5.40
CA VAL A 275 -8.87 11.50 6.78
C VAL A 275 -7.46 12.04 6.93
N SER A 276 -7.26 13.00 7.83
CA SER A 276 -5.95 13.56 8.16
C SER A 276 -5.02 12.55 8.83
N LEU A 277 -3.70 12.83 8.87
CA LEU A 277 -2.74 11.98 9.56
C LEU A 277 -3.10 11.84 11.05
N SER A 278 -3.42 12.94 11.73
CA SER A 278 -3.76 12.93 13.15
C SER A 278 -5.01 12.11 13.45
N GLU A 279 -6.04 12.25 12.63
CA GLU A 279 -7.28 11.49 12.78
C GLU A 279 -7.07 10.01 12.50
N SER A 280 -6.30 9.65 11.48
CA SER A 280 -5.99 8.27 11.15
C SER A 280 -5.22 7.56 12.27
N LEU A 281 -4.25 8.24 12.91
CA LEU A 281 -3.54 7.71 14.08
C LEU A 281 -4.49 7.49 15.26
N ARG A 282 -5.45 8.41 15.48
CA ARG A 282 -6.50 8.26 16.51
C ARG A 282 -7.36 7.01 16.25
N LYS A 283 -7.87 6.83 15.02
CA LYS A 283 -8.67 5.66 14.65
C LYS A 283 -7.91 4.34 14.86
N VAL A 284 -6.61 4.31 14.53
CA VAL A 284 -5.76 3.15 14.82
C VAL A 284 -5.63 2.91 16.32
N ALA A 285 -5.40 3.96 17.11
CA ALA A 285 -5.27 3.83 18.56
C ALA A 285 -6.56 3.32 19.23
N GLU A 286 -7.74 3.78 18.79
CA GLU A 286 -9.05 3.30 19.24
C GLU A 286 -9.24 1.81 18.93
N SER A 287 -8.90 1.38 17.72
CA SER A 287 -8.97 -0.03 17.34
C SER A 287 -8.08 -0.93 18.21
N LEU A 288 -6.89 -0.45 18.57
CA LEU A 288 -5.99 -1.19 19.47
C LEU A 288 -6.54 -1.37 20.87
N LYS A 289 -7.25 -0.36 21.41
CA LYS A 289 -7.93 -0.45 22.72
C LYS A 289 -9.05 -1.47 22.67
N ASN A 290 -9.88 -1.43 21.63
CA ASN A 290 -11.02 -2.34 21.49
C ASN A 290 -10.58 -3.82 21.34
N ASN A 291 -9.47 -4.08 20.65
CA ASN A 291 -8.95 -5.44 20.44
C ASN A 291 -8.21 -6.03 21.64
N LYS A 292 -7.77 -5.20 22.58
CA LYS A 292 -7.05 -5.66 23.79
C LYS A 292 -7.94 -5.80 25.03
N GLY A 293 -9.21 -5.41 24.95
CA GLY A 293 -10.12 -5.43 26.11
C GLY A 293 -9.64 -4.52 27.24
N LEU A 294 -8.98 -3.40 26.91
CA LEU A 294 -8.47 -2.40 27.86
C LEU A 294 -9.46 -1.27 28.05
#